data_cb495e9fa178244bb90a2d65a28c7d8a
#
_entry.id   cb495e9fa178244bb90a2d65a28c7d8a
#
_cell.length_a   1.000
_cell.length_b   1.000
_cell.length_c   1.000
_cell.angle_alpha   90.00
_cell.angle_beta   90.00
_cell.angle_gamma   90.00
#
_symmetry.space_group_name_H-M   'P 1'
#
loop_
_entity.id
_entity.type
_entity.pdbx_description
1 polymer ?
#
loop_
_entity_poly.entity_id
_entity_poly.type
_entity_poly.pdbx_seq_one_letter_code
_entity_poly.pdbx_strand_id
1 'polypeptide(L)'
;MRTVFAVSVALLSLALLAAEAPGVKVMHRSGFSVIGIEVRTNNAKELSGDGVIGKQWEKFFQDDVLGKIPNKTGSNIYAVYSDYASDRNGEYSFLIGARVDDGSIAAPGFVLKTVPSGRYAEITSEAGPIPKIVVEAWQRVWQMEDKHTLGGARAYKADYEVYDQRATDPQNSQVDLYIGLK
;
A
#
# COMPACT_ATOMS: atom_id res chain seq x y z
N MET A 1 -3.53 -2.59 -70.08
CA MET A 1 -2.71 -2.42 -68.88
C MET A 1 -3.52 -1.66 -67.86
N ARG A 2 -4.03 -2.33 -66.80
CA ARG A 2 -4.76 -1.67 -65.68
C ARG A 2 -3.80 -1.71 -64.47
N THR A 3 -3.35 -0.57 -64.03
CA THR A 3 -2.47 -0.40 -62.86
C THR A 3 -3.34 -0.29 -61.64
N VAL A 4 -3.24 -1.29 -60.71
CA VAL A 4 -3.93 -1.32 -59.42
C VAL A 4 -3.02 -0.61 -58.41
N PHE A 5 -3.42 0.53 -57.87
CA PHE A 5 -2.78 1.18 -56.74
C PHE A 5 -3.25 0.52 -55.44
N ALA A 6 -2.35 -0.11 -54.75
CA ALA A 6 -2.61 -0.61 -53.37
C ALA A 6 -2.37 0.54 -52.39
N VAL A 7 -3.42 0.97 -51.69
CA VAL A 7 -3.36 1.93 -50.59
C VAL A 7 -3.10 1.15 -49.33
N SER A 8 -1.88 1.24 -48.78
CA SER A 8 -1.54 0.72 -47.46
C SER A 8 -2.06 1.66 -46.38
N VAL A 9 -3.07 1.24 -45.63
CA VAL A 9 -3.56 1.92 -44.40
C VAL A 9 -2.66 1.51 -43.24
N ALA A 10 -1.77 2.39 -42.82
CA ALA A 10 -1.00 2.22 -41.58
C ALA A 10 -1.91 2.52 -40.38
N LEU A 11 -2.28 1.49 -39.62
CA LEU A 11 -2.93 1.64 -38.33
C LEU A 11 -1.94 2.18 -37.30
N LEU A 12 -2.01 3.47 -37.00
CA LEU A 12 -1.27 4.09 -35.92
C LEU A 12 -2.01 3.73 -34.62
N SER A 13 -1.51 2.74 -33.86
CA SER A 13 -1.98 2.45 -32.53
C SER A 13 -1.54 3.57 -31.58
N LEU A 14 -2.46 4.49 -31.30
CA LEU A 14 -2.27 5.53 -30.28
C LEU A 14 -2.34 4.86 -28.91
N ALA A 15 -1.19 4.58 -28.30
CA ALA A 15 -1.13 4.19 -26.90
C ALA A 15 -1.56 5.42 -26.08
N LEU A 16 -2.78 5.35 -25.51
CA LEU A 16 -3.28 6.34 -24.56
C LEU A 16 -2.45 6.20 -23.29
N LEU A 17 -1.39 7.00 -23.12
CA LEU A 17 -0.75 7.18 -21.82
C LEU A 17 -1.81 7.85 -20.93
N ALA A 18 -2.32 7.09 -19.96
CA ALA A 18 -3.14 7.66 -18.89
C ALA A 18 -2.29 8.72 -18.17
N ALA A 19 -2.71 9.98 -18.22
CA ALA A 19 -2.05 11.05 -17.48
C ALA A 19 -2.15 10.73 -15.98
N GLU A 20 -1.00 10.66 -15.30
CA GLU A 20 -0.97 10.48 -13.84
C GLU A 20 -1.63 11.70 -13.18
N ALA A 21 -2.50 11.45 -12.19
CA ALA A 21 -3.07 12.52 -11.39
C ALA A 21 -1.96 13.23 -10.59
N PRO A 22 -2.04 14.55 -10.37
CA PRO A 22 -1.06 15.26 -9.57
C PRO A 22 -0.84 14.57 -8.21
N GLY A 23 0.40 14.23 -7.88
CA GLY A 23 0.78 13.58 -6.63
C GLY A 23 0.64 12.05 -6.58
N VAL A 24 0.36 11.39 -7.71
CA VAL A 24 0.43 9.92 -7.85
C VAL A 24 1.60 9.57 -8.76
N LYS A 25 2.41 8.60 -8.34
CA LYS A 25 3.51 8.07 -9.14
C LYS A 25 3.33 6.56 -9.29
N VAL A 26 3.12 6.08 -10.52
CA VAL A 26 2.98 4.65 -10.79
C VAL A 26 4.35 4.04 -11.07
N MET A 27 4.68 2.97 -10.36
CA MET A 27 5.96 2.28 -10.52
C MET A 27 5.84 0.78 -10.35
N HIS A 28 6.81 0.03 -10.84
CA HIS A 28 6.96 -1.38 -10.52
C HIS A 28 7.80 -1.55 -9.25
N ARG A 29 7.31 -2.34 -8.31
CA ARG A 29 8.02 -2.68 -7.06
C ARG A 29 8.34 -4.16 -7.04
N SER A 30 9.55 -4.50 -6.60
CA SER A 30 9.90 -5.89 -6.28
C SER A 30 9.14 -6.36 -5.06
N GLY A 31 8.78 -7.65 -5.01
CA GLY A 31 8.18 -8.26 -3.84
C GLY A 31 9.16 -8.27 -2.66
N PHE A 32 8.61 -8.33 -1.44
CA PHE A 32 9.39 -8.43 -0.22
C PHE A 32 8.55 -9.05 0.91
N SER A 33 9.22 -9.49 1.96
CA SER A 33 8.58 -10.07 3.14
C SER A 33 8.60 -9.11 4.32
N VAL A 34 7.51 -9.11 5.11
CA VAL A 34 7.37 -8.35 6.35
C VAL A 34 7.00 -9.32 7.46
N ILE A 35 7.69 -9.22 8.60
CA ILE A 35 7.30 -9.89 9.84
C ILE A 35 6.72 -8.85 10.79
N GLY A 36 5.60 -9.19 11.45
CA GLY A 36 4.93 -8.28 12.38
C GLY A 36 3.80 -8.93 13.13
N ILE A 37 2.95 -8.10 13.73
CA ILE A 37 1.70 -8.50 14.40
C ILE A 37 0.51 -8.15 13.52
N GLU A 38 -0.50 -9.03 13.49
CA GLU A 38 -1.63 -8.95 12.56
C GLU A 38 -2.96 -8.92 13.30
N VAL A 39 -3.94 -8.19 12.74
CA VAL A 39 -5.36 -8.25 13.10
C VAL A 39 -6.23 -8.29 11.86
N ARG A 40 -7.44 -8.81 11.98
CA ARG A 40 -8.46 -8.80 10.94
C ARG A 40 -9.49 -7.71 11.20
N THR A 41 -9.80 -6.89 10.17
CA THR A 41 -10.75 -5.78 10.28
C THR A 41 -11.36 -5.42 8.92
N ASN A 42 -12.15 -4.35 8.88
CA ASN A 42 -12.68 -3.73 7.67
C ASN A 42 -12.87 -2.21 7.87
N ASN A 43 -13.00 -1.45 6.80
CA ASN A 43 -13.14 0.00 6.87
C ASN A 43 -14.39 0.47 7.62
N ALA A 44 -15.50 -0.27 7.53
CA ALA A 44 -16.72 0.10 8.25
C ALA A 44 -16.52 0.07 9.77
N LYS A 45 -15.82 -0.95 10.26
CA LYS A 45 -15.46 -1.09 11.68
C LYS A 45 -14.46 0.01 12.11
N GLU A 46 -13.42 0.26 11.33
CA GLU A 46 -12.43 1.29 11.65
C GLU A 46 -13.03 2.70 11.71
N LEU A 47 -14.06 2.99 10.90
CA LEU A 47 -14.75 4.28 10.87
C LEU A 47 -15.87 4.41 11.92
N SER A 48 -16.32 3.31 12.53
CA SER A 48 -17.42 3.33 13.52
C SER A 48 -16.99 3.66 14.96
N GLY A 49 -15.69 3.75 15.22
CA GLY A 49 -15.13 3.88 16.58
C GLY A 49 -14.81 2.54 17.26
N ASP A 50 -15.21 1.40 16.67
CA ASP A 50 -14.87 0.05 17.15
C ASP A 50 -13.60 -0.50 16.47
N GLY A 51 -12.84 0.37 15.84
CA GLY A 51 -11.61 0.05 15.12
C GLY A 51 -10.56 -0.64 15.98
N VAL A 52 -9.76 -1.49 15.35
CA VAL A 52 -8.70 -2.25 16.02
C VAL A 52 -7.30 -1.81 15.59
N ILE A 53 -7.19 -1.05 14.50
CA ILE A 53 -5.88 -0.58 13.98
C ILE A 53 -5.16 0.29 15.02
N GLY A 54 -5.85 1.23 15.66
CA GLY A 54 -5.26 2.05 16.71
C GLY A 54 -4.69 1.24 17.87
N LYS A 55 -5.46 0.25 18.35
CA LYS A 55 -5.02 -0.68 19.41
C LYS A 55 -3.85 -1.55 18.97
N GLN A 56 -3.79 -1.91 17.69
CA GLN A 56 -2.68 -2.68 17.14
C GLN A 56 -1.39 -1.85 17.11
N TRP A 57 -1.46 -0.55 16.79
CA TRP A 57 -0.34 0.38 16.90
C TRP A 57 0.12 0.56 18.34
N GLU A 58 -0.81 0.74 19.29
CA GLU A 58 -0.49 0.79 20.73
C GLU A 58 0.28 -0.45 21.17
N LYS A 59 -0.24 -1.64 20.83
CA LYS A 59 0.41 -2.92 21.13
C LYS A 59 1.80 -3.03 20.48
N PHE A 60 1.95 -2.58 19.24
CA PHE A 60 3.22 -2.61 18.51
C PHE A 60 4.33 -1.87 19.26
N PHE A 61 4.03 -0.70 19.81
CA PHE A 61 4.98 0.09 20.59
C PHE A 61 5.15 -0.41 22.03
N GLN A 62 4.07 -0.73 22.73
CA GLN A 62 4.12 -1.20 24.12
C GLN A 62 4.91 -2.50 24.28
N ASP A 63 4.77 -3.41 23.35
CA ASP A 63 5.42 -4.71 23.37
C ASP A 63 6.82 -4.70 22.73
N ASP A 64 7.33 -3.55 22.28
CA ASP A 64 8.57 -3.43 21.49
C ASP A 64 8.64 -4.48 20.37
N VAL A 65 7.58 -4.55 19.57
CA VAL A 65 7.46 -5.52 18.47
C VAL A 65 8.60 -5.37 17.49
N LEU A 66 8.96 -4.11 17.15
CA LEU A 66 10.06 -3.83 16.22
C LEU A 66 11.39 -4.41 16.71
N GLY A 67 11.71 -4.28 18.01
CA GLY A 67 12.92 -4.83 18.62
C GLY A 67 13.00 -6.34 18.54
N LYS A 68 11.86 -7.04 18.55
CA LYS A 68 11.76 -8.50 18.54
C LYS A 68 11.82 -9.14 17.15
N ILE A 69 11.70 -8.36 16.06
CA ILE A 69 11.76 -8.89 14.69
C ILE A 69 13.21 -9.14 14.30
N PRO A 70 13.62 -10.37 13.97
CA PRO A 70 14.97 -10.68 13.51
C PRO A 70 15.16 -10.31 12.03
N ASN A 71 16.42 -10.22 11.59
CA ASN A 71 16.82 -10.10 10.17
C ASN A 71 16.14 -8.94 9.43
N LYS A 72 15.93 -7.81 10.13
CA LYS A 72 15.36 -6.60 9.51
C LYS A 72 16.30 -6.02 8.45
N THR A 73 15.76 -5.61 7.31
CA THR A 73 16.51 -4.97 6.20
C THR A 73 16.47 -3.44 6.27
N GLY A 74 16.37 -2.87 7.44
CA GLY A 74 16.34 -1.42 7.67
C GLY A 74 15.57 -1.05 8.93
N SER A 75 15.32 0.25 9.12
CA SER A 75 14.64 0.81 10.29
C SER A 75 13.18 1.20 10.04
N ASN A 76 12.70 1.11 8.80
CA ASN A 76 11.35 1.51 8.46
C ASN A 76 10.31 0.56 9.05
N ILE A 77 9.17 1.13 9.49
CA ILE A 77 7.99 0.36 9.87
C ILE A 77 7.08 0.27 8.65
N TYR A 78 6.50 -0.90 8.46
CA TYR A 78 5.54 -1.19 7.39
C TYR A 78 4.19 -1.55 7.99
N ALA A 79 3.12 -0.91 7.50
CA ALA A 79 1.75 -1.35 7.74
C ALA A 79 1.23 -1.96 6.44
N VAL A 80 0.89 -3.25 6.48
CA VAL A 80 0.49 -4.02 5.28
C VAL A 80 -0.96 -4.41 5.37
N TYR A 81 -1.72 -4.09 4.35
CA TYR A 81 -3.12 -4.48 4.14
C TYR A 81 -3.15 -5.60 3.10
N SER A 82 -3.65 -6.77 3.47
CA SER A 82 -3.63 -7.95 2.61
C SER A 82 -4.87 -8.82 2.83
N ASP A 83 -4.96 -9.94 2.13
CA ASP A 83 -6.03 -10.94 2.26
C ASP A 83 -7.42 -10.28 2.22
N TYR A 84 -7.59 -9.35 1.30
CA TYR A 84 -8.88 -8.71 1.07
C TYR A 84 -9.94 -9.74 0.68
N ALA A 85 -11.06 -9.76 1.41
CA ALA A 85 -12.18 -10.66 1.10
C ALA A 85 -12.88 -10.27 -0.22
N SER A 86 -12.81 -8.98 -0.58
CA SER A 86 -13.36 -8.45 -1.84
C SER A 86 -12.63 -7.16 -2.27
N ASP A 87 -13.28 -6.04 -2.17
CA ASP A 87 -12.79 -4.70 -2.43
C ASP A 87 -12.57 -3.92 -1.11
N ARG A 88 -12.53 -2.58 -1.17
CA ARG A 88 -12.39 -1.71 0.00
C ARG A 88 -13.48 -1.85 1.06
N ASN A 89 -14.61 -2.51 0.75
CA ASN A 89 -15.71 -2.73 1.69
C ASN A 89 -15.61 -4.09 2.38
N GLY A 90 -14.76 -4.99 1.87
CA GLY A 90 -14.51 -6.30 2.46
C GLY A 90 -13.58 -6.23 3.67
N GLU A 91 -13.48 -7.36 4.37
CA GLU A 91 -12.46 -7.53 5.40
C GLU A 91 -11.07 -7.64 4.78
N TYR A 92 -10.06 -7.22 5.56
CA TYR A 92 -8.64 -7.38 5.24
C TYR A 92 -7.82 -7.70 6.48
N SER A 93 -6.66 -8.29 6.28
CA SER A 93 -5.61 -8.42 7.28
C SER A 93 -4.81 -7.12 7.35
N PHE A 94 -4.59 -6.61 8.56
CA PHE A 94 -3.74 -5.46 8.83
C PHE A 94 -2.55 -5.92 9.68
N LEU A 95 -1.35 -5.84 9.14
CA LEU A 95 -0.10 -6.23 9.79
C LEU A 95 0.79 -5.00 9.97
N ILE A 96 1.35 -4.82 11.18
CA ILE A 96 2.40 -3.84 11.45
C ILE A 96 3.68 -4.57 11.75
N GLY A 97 4.78 -4.20 11.08
CA GLY A 97 6.04 -4.90 11.24
C GLY A 97 7.22 -4.23 10.54
N ALA A 98 8.22 -5.02 10.27
CA ALA A 98 9.41 -4.61 9.53
C ALA A 98 9.70 -5.54 8.36
N ARG A 99 10.26 -4.96 7.29
CA ARG A 99 10.81 -5.75 6.19
C ARG A 99 11.98 -6.60 6.68
N VAL A 100 12.02 -7.85 6.22
CA VAL A 100 13.03 -8.83 6.59
C VAL A 100 13.72 -9.43 5.36
N ASP A 101 14.89 -10.05 5.59
CA ASP A 101 15.57 -10.81 4.56
C ASP A 101 14.73 -11.99 4.07
N ASP A 102 14.97 -12.39 2.81
CA ASP A 102 14.35 -13.56 2.22
C ASP A 102 14.70 -14.83 3.02
N GLY A 103 13.71 -15.69 3.22
CA GLY A 103 13.85 -16.91 4.02
C GLY A 103 13.74 -16.71 5.54
N SER A 104 13.47 -15.49 6.02
CA SER A 104 13.19 -15.25 7.44
C SER A 104 11.93 -16.00 7.89
N ILE A 105 11.94 -16.47 9.13
CA ILE A 105 10.84 -17.21 9.76
C ILE A 105 10.27 -16.38 10.91
N ALA A 106 8.96 -16.25 10.95
CA ALA A 106 8.27 -15.57 12.05
C ALA A 106 8.33 -16.40 13.33
N ALA A 107 8.71 -15.77 14.44
CA ALA A 107 8.65 -16.40 15.77
C ALA A 107 7.19 -16.58 16.23
N PRO A 108 6.91 -17.42 17.22
CA PRO A 108 5.58 -17.57 17.80
C PRO A 108 4.99 -16.20 18.21
N GLY A 109 3.73 -15.95 17.82
CA GLY A 109 3.03 -14.68 18.05
C GLY A 109 3.26 -13.62 16.96
N PHE A 110 4.15 -13.89 15.99
CA PHE A 110 4.36 -13.05 14.81
C PHE A 110 3.83 -13.72 13.54
N VAL A 111 3.53 -12.91 12.54
CA VAL A 111 3.09 -13.36 11.22
C VAL A 111 4.08 -12.87 10.17
N LEU A 112 4.38 -13.71 9.18
CA LEU A 112 5.11 -13.32 7.98
C LEU A 112 4.13 -13.12 6.85
N LYS A 113 4.18 -11.95 6.20
CA LYS A 113 3.42 -11.63 4.98
C LYS A 113 4.36 -11.30 3.84
N THR A 114 4.00 -11.74 2.65
CA THR A 114 4.70 -11.36 1.43
C THR A 114 3.90 -10.29 0.71
N VAL A 115 4.52 -9.13 0.50
CA VAL A 115 4.03 -8.10 -0.41
C VAL A 115 4.46 -8.52 -1.82
N PRO A 116 3.53 -8.77 -2.76
CA PRO A 116 3.87 -9.26 -4.08
C PRO A 116 4.61 -8.22 -4.92
N SER A 117 5.45 -8.67 -5.84
CA SER A 117 5.95 -7.78 -6.90
C SER A 117 4.80 -7.37 -7.82
N GLY A 118 4.86 -6.14 -8.35
CA GLY A 118 3.81 -5.65 -9.23
C GLY A 118 3.85 -4.14 -9.42
N ARG A 119 2.80 -3.64 -10.05
CA ARG A 119 2.58 -2.20 -10.22
C ARG A 119 1.94 -1.63 -8.96
N TYR A 120 2.44 -0.48 -8.53
CA TYR A 120 1.92 0.25 -7.37
C TYR A 120 1.77 1.72 -7.71
N ALA A 121 0.68 2.33 -7.23
CA ALA A 121 0.55 3.78 -7.14
C ALA A 121 1.16 4.23 -5.82
N GLU A 122 2.18 5.07 -5.88
CA GLU A 122 2.79 5.72 -4.72
C GLU A 122 2.08 7.05 -4.48
N ILE A 123 1.64 7.26 -3.24
CA ILE A 123 0.93 8.46 -2.79
C ILE A 123 1.56 8.87 -1.47
N THR A 124 2.22 10.02 -1.44
CA THR A 124 2.77 10.59 -0.21
C THR A 124 1.68 11.40 0.52
N SER A 125 1.54 11.23 1.83
CA SER A 125 0.64 12.04 2.65
C SER A 125 1.11 13.50 2.69
N GLU A 126 0.23 14.41 3.04
CA GLU A 126 0.66 15.74 3.51
C GLU A 126 1.48 15.57 4.80
N ALA A 127 2.28 16.60 5.13
CA ALA A 127 2.99 16.63 6.41
C ALA A 127 2.02 17.04 7.53
N GLY A 128 2.11 16.37 8.68
CA GLY A 128 1.25 16.70 9.82
C GLY A 128 1.16 15.59 10.87
N PRO A 129 0.23 15.71 11.82
CA PRO A 129 0.10 14.76 12.92
C PRO A 129 -0.50 13.41 12.50
N ILE A 130 0.11 12.32 12.98
CA ILE A 130 -0.46 10.97 12.92
C ILE A 130 -1.53 10.84 14.03
N PRO A 131 -2.71 10.20 13.79
CA PRO A 131 -3.10 9.45 12.59
C PRO A 131 -3.81 10.26 11.51
N LYS A 132 -4.02 11.56 11.70
CA LYS A 132 -4.82 12.41 10.79
C LYS A 132 -4.36 12.29 9.34
N ILE A 133 -3.05 12.50 9.08
CA ILE A 133 -2.49 12.49 7.71
C ILE A 133 -2.67 11.14 7.00
N VAL A 134 -2.64 10.03 7.75
CA VAL A 134 -2.84 8.68 7.20
C VAL A 134 -4.29 8.48 6.79
N VAL A 135 -5.25 8.86 7.65
CA VAL A 135 -6.68 8.80 7.34
C VAL A 135 -7.01 9.66 6.10
N GLU A 136 -6.50 10.88 6.03
CA GLU A 136 -6.69 11.78 4.88
C GLU A 136 -6.07 11.22 3.60
N ALA A 137 -4.89 10.59 3.69
CA ALA A 137 -4.26 9.94 2.53
C ALA A 137 -5.11 8.75 2.02
N TRP A 138 -5.66 7.91 2.89
CA TRP A 138 -6.57 6.84 2.50
C TRP A 138 -7.88 7.35 1.89
N GLN A 139 -8.47 8.41 2.44
CA GLN A 139 -9.65 9.06 1.84
C GLN A 139 -9.34 9.57 0.43
N ARG A 140 -8.14 10.14 0.21
CA ARG A 140 -7.68 10.54 -1.12
C ARG A 140 -7.53 9.34 -2.06
N VAL A 141 -6.97 8.22 -1.59
CA VAL A 141 -6.89 6.96 -2.35
C VAL A 141 -8.28 6.52 -2.82
N TRP A 142 -9.28 6.49 -1.93
CA TRP A 142 -10.65 6.09 -2.28
C TRP A 142 -11.30 7.04 -3.28
N GLN A 143 -11.09 8.35 -3.14
CA GLN A 143 -11.57 9.34 -4.13
C GLN A 143 -10.91 9.14 -5.50
N MET A 144 -9.61 8.84 -5.54
CA MET A 144 -8.90 8.57 -6.78
C MET A 144 -9.34 7.27 -7.43
N GLU A 145 -9.65 6.25 -6.64
CA GLU A 145 -10.22 4.99 -7.11
C GLU A 145 -11.59 5.22 -7.78
N ASP A 146 -12.49 5.95 -7.11
CA ASP A 146 -13.81 6.30 -7.63
C ASP A 146 -13.73 7.11 -8.93
N LYS A 147 -12.74 7.98 -9.06
CA LYS A 147 -12.49 8.81 -10.25
C LYS A 147 -11.63 8.12 -11.30
N HIS A 148 -11.16 6.89 -11.07
CA HIS A 148 -10.24 6.16 -11.94
C HIS A 148 -8.91 6.90 -12.22
N THR A 149 -8.38 7.62 -11.22
CA THR A 149 -7.15 8.44 -11.35
C THR A 149 -5.93 7.89 -10.60
N LEU A 150 -6.00 6.65 -10.10
CA LEU A 150 -4.87 5.95 -9.45
C LEU A 150 -3.79 5.47 -10.43
N GLY A 151 -3.98 5.62 -11.74
CA GLY A 151 -3.07 5.06 -12.77
C GLY A 151 -3.32 3.59 -13.09
N GLY A 152 -4.40 3.00 -12.57
CA GLY A 152 -4.88 1.65 -12.82
C GLY A 152 -5.96 1.24 -11.83
N ALA A 153 -6.63 0.11 -12.11
CA ALA A 153 -7.58 -0.48 -11.17
C ALA A 153 -6.85 -1.11 -9.99
N ARG A 154 -7.34 -0.94 -8.76
CA ARG A 154 -6.77 -1.59 -7.57
C ARG A 154 -6.79 -3.11 -7.70
N ALA A 155 -5.72 -3.75 -7.27
CA ALA A 155 -5.58 -5.20 -7.33
C ALA A 155 -6.20 -5.90 -6.11
N TYR A 156 -6.29 -5.24 -4.95
CA TYR A 156 -6.75 -5.81 -3.68
C TYR A 156 -6.00 -7.08 -3.28
N LYS A 157 -4.70 -7.14 -3.61
CA LYS A 157 -3.79 -8.22 -3.19
C LYS A 157 -2.99 -7.82 -1.98
N ALA A 158 -2.30 -6.68 -2.07
CA ALA A 158 -1.62 -6.02 -0.97
C ALA A 158 -1.48 -4.53 -1.27
N ASP A 159 -1.76 -3.72 -0.26
CA ASP A 159 -1.40 -2.30 -0.19
C ASP A 159 -0.53 -2.13 1.05
N TYR A 160 0.32 -1.11 1.10
CA TYR A 160 1.14 -0.90 2.29
C TYR A 160 1.54 0.55 2.47
N GLU A 161 1.79 0.90 3.73
CA GLU A 161 2.35 2.17 4.17
C GLU A 161 3.79 1.99 4.60
N VAL A 162 4.62 3.01 4.38
CA VAL A 162 6.01 3.06 4.82
C VAL A 162 6.20 4.26 5.74
N TYR A 163 6.58 3.96 6.97
CA TYR A 163 6.96 4.93 8.00
C TYR A 163 8.47 4.94 8.10
N ASP A 164 9.09 5.91 7.47
CA ASP A 164 10.55 6.11 7.46
C ASP A 164 10.97 7.23 8.43
N GLN A 165 12.16 7.78 8.27
CA GLN A 165 12.67 8.86 9.10
C GLN A 165 11.78 10.11 9.13
N ARG A 166 10.90 10.32 8.13
CA ARG A 166 9.95 11.45 8.09
C ARG A 166 8.77 11.24 9.04
N ALA A 167 8.62 10.05 9.61
CA ALA A 167 7.56 9.71 10.56
C ALA A 167 8.06 9.57 12.01
N THR A 168 9.25 10.09 12.32
CA THR A 168 9.82 10.04 13.68
C THR A 168 9.24 11.11 14.62
N ASP A 169 8.75 12.23 14.09
CA ASP A 169 8.01 13.23 14.86
C ASP A 169 6.50 13.04 14.64
N PRO A 170 5.75 12.50 15.63
CA PRO A 170 4.31 12.21 15.46
C PRO A 170 3.46 13.45 15.16
N GLN A 171 3.96 14.66 15.42
CA GLN A 171 3.24 15.91 15.16
C GLN A 171 3.51 16.48 13.76
N ASN A 172 4.60 16.06 13.12
CA ASN A 172 5.01 16.54 11.80
C ASN A 172 5.55 15.39 10.94
N SER A 173 4.76 14.34 10.80
CA SER A 173 5.10 13.15 10.03
C SER A 173 4.71 13.27 8.57
N GLN A 174 5.33 12.43 7.74
CA GLN A 174 4.94 12.16 6.36
C GLN A 174 5.07 10.67 6.08
N VAL A 175 4.08 10.07 5.41
CA VAL A 175 3.98 8.63 5.17
C VAL A 175 3.71 8.37 3.69
N ASP A 176 4.38 7.38 3.11
CA ASP A 176 4.11 6.93 1.76
C ASP A 176 3.15 5.73 1.76
N LEU A 177 2.10 5.82 0.94
CA LEU A 177 1.16 4.75 0.68
C LEU A 177 1.46 4.14 -0.69
N TYR A 178 1.49 2.84 -0.77
CA TYR A 178 1.68 2.06 -2.00
C TYR A 178 0.44 1.21 -2.25
N ILE A 179 -0.30 1.53 -3.31
CA ILE A 179 -1.58 0.91 -3.65
C ILE A 179 -1.37 -0.05 -4.81
N GLY A 180 -1.62 -1.34 -4.59
CA GLY A 180 -1.44 -2.39 -5.59
C GLY A 180 -2.41 -2.24 -6.78
N LEU A 181 -1.88 -2.25 -8.00
CA LEU A 181 -2.62 -2.10 -9.24
C LEU A 181 -2.65 -3.42 -10.05
N LYS A 182 -3.71 -3.59 -10.85
CA LYS A 182 -3.83 -4.68 -11.83
C LYS A 182 -2.94 -4.45 -13.04
#